data_b98e10d0f660a156b90fbfac033b6081
#
_entry.id   b98e10d0f660a156b90fbfac033b6081
#
_cell.length_a   1.000
_cell.length_b   1.000
_cell.length_c   1.000
_cell.angle_alpha   90.00
_cell.angle_beta   90.00
_cell.angle_gamma   90.00
#
_symmetry.space_group_name_H-M   'P 1'
#
loop_
_entity.id
_entity.type
_entity.pdbx_description
1 polymer ?
#
loop_
_entity_poly.entity_id
_entity_poly.type
_entity_poly.pdbx_seq_one_letter_code
_entity_poly.pdbx_strand_id
1 'polypeptide(L)'
;MDEITKIETIDQYDQLFGLETLHPLVNVIDFSKATKTVEYYHMNIGFYSLFLKDINCGDLKYGRNYYDYQEGTVVCMAPGQVIGIDNRKKTPQRTKSIGVLFHPDLIRGTSLGQNIKNYSFFSYEVNEALHLSEQEKEIVTDCIHKIQIELEHAIDKHSKQLIVRNIELLLDYCMRFYEDRKST
;
A
#
# COMPACT_ATOMS: atom_id res chain seq x y z
N MET A 1 -21.20 13.25 -12.48
CA MET A 1 -20.97 11.99 -11.74
C MET A 1 -19.53 11.56 -11.95
N ASP A 2 -18.80 11.44 -10.86
CA ASP A 2 -17.44 10.95 -10.94
C ASP A 2 -17.45 9.45 -11.17
N GLU A 3 -16.93 9.05 -12.32
CA GLU A 3 -16.87 7.64 -12.68
C GLU A 3 -15.81 6.92 -11.86
N ILE A 4 -16.19 5.77 -11.27
CA ILE A 4 -15.28 4.93 -10.51
C ILE A 4 -14.59 3.96 -11.46
N THR A 5 -13.27 4.08 -11.58
CA THR A 5 -12.45 3.21 -12.43
C THR A 5 -12.11 1.93 -11.68
N LYS A 6 -12.37 0.78 -12.27
CA LYS A 6 -11.95 -0.51 -11.72
C LYS A 6 -10.51 -0.81 -12.11
N ILE A 7 -9.67 -1.08 -11.11
CA ILE A 7 -8.28 -1.50 -11.28
C ILE A 7 -8.15 -2.91 -10.70
N GLU A 8 -8.11 -3.90 -11.57
CA GLU A 8 -8.13 -5.31 -11.18
C GLU A 8 -6.75 -5.96 -11.11
N THR A 9 -5.77 -5.41 -11.84
CA THR A 9 -4.42 -5.96 -11.91
C THR A 9 -3.38 -4.95 -11.46
N ILE A 10 -2.26 -5.47 -10.94
CA ILE A 10 -1.10 -4.66 -10.56
C ILE A 10 -0.59 -3.86 -11.76
N ASP A 11 -0.53 -4.51 -12.94
CA ASP A 11 -0.07 -3.86 -14.18
C ASP A 11 -0.93 -2.65 -14.55
N GLN A 12 -2.25 -2.74 -14.43
CA GLN A 12 -3.14 -1.60 -14.69
C GLN A 12 -2.82 -0.41 -13.78
N TYR A 13 -2.55 -0.67 -12.51
CA TYR A 13 -2.16 0.36 -11.54
C TYR A 13 -0.82 1.00 -11.94
N ASP A 14 0.17 0.15 -12.24
CA ASP A 14 1.52 0.63 -12.59
C ASP A 14 1.49 1.49 -13.85
N GLN A 15 0.69 1.13 -14.84
CA GLN A 15 0.57 1.90 -16.08
C GLN A 15 0.01 3.32 -15.86
N LEU A 16 -0.89 3.49 -14.90
CA LEU A 16 -1.43 4.82 -14.58
C LEU A 16 -0.34 5.79 -14.14
N PHE A 17 0.67 5.30 -13.43
CA PHE A 17 1.74 6.12 -12.88
C PHE A 17 3.05 6.00 -13.67
N GLY A 18 3.05 5.25 -14.77
CA GLY A 18 4.25 5.03 -15.60
C GLY A 18 5.33 4.28 -14.86
N LEU A 19 4.94 3.27 -14.08
CA LEU A 19 5.85 2.44 -13.31
C LEU A 19 6.04 1.07 -13.98
N GLU A 20 7.20 0.44 -13.71
CA GLU A 20 7.51 -0.89 -14.22
C GLU A 20 6.83 -1.96 -13.38
N THR A 21 6.28 -2.98 -14.05
CA THR A 21 5.70 -4.16 -13.40
C THR A 21 6.69 -5.31 -13.44
N LEU A 22 7.25 -5.65 -12.27
CA LEU A 22 8.23 -6.74 -12.14
C LEU A 22 7.57 -8.08 -11.88
N HIS A 23 6.37 -8.11 -11.32
CA HIS A 23 5.64 -9.33 -11.01
C HIS A 23 4.14 -9.08 -11.16
N PRO A 24 3.36 -10.02 -11.73
CA PRO A 24 1.93 -9.78 -11.99
C PRO A 24 1.06 -9.70 -10.74
N LEU A 25 1.50 -10.25 -9.60
CA LEU A 25 0.70 -10.34 -8.38
C LEU A 25 1.20 -9.50 -7.21
N VAL A 26 2.35 -8.87 -7.36
CA VAL A 26 2.95 -8.04 -6.30
C VAL A 26 3.86 -6.99 -6.91
N ASN A 27 3.88 -5.79 -6.35
CA ASN A 27 4.86 -4.77 -6.72
C ASN A 27 5.17 -3.87 -5.53
N VAL A 28 6.37 -3.31 -5.55
CA VAL A 28 6.76 -2.22 -4.65
C VAL A 28 6.64 -0.93 -5.45
N ILE A 29 5.85 0.01 -4.93
CA ILE A 29 5.59 1.30 -5.56
C ILE A 29 6.42 2.37 -4.87
N ASP A 30 7.24 3.04 -5.65
CA ASP A 30 7.96 4.24 -5.24
C ASP A 30 7.50 5.39 -6.12
N PHE A 31 6.66 6.27 -5.57
CA PHE A 31 6.09 7.38 -6.34
C PHE A 31 7.13 8.41 -6.78
N SER A 32 8.33 8.41 -6.20
CA SER A 32 9.42 9.27 -6.70
C SER A 32 9.89 8.84 -8.09
N LYS A 33 9.64 7.59 -8.47
CA LYS A 33 9.98 7.02 -9.79
C LYS A 33 8.84 7.10 -10.79
N ALA A 34 7.67 7.58 -10.39
CA ALA A 34 6.51 7.69 -11.28
C ALA A 34 6.80 8.68 -12.40
N THR A 35 6.51 8.28 -13.65
CA THR A 35 6.71 9.11 -14.83
C THR A 35 5.44 9.80 -15.28
N LYS A 36 4.30 9.42 -14.73
CA LYS A 36 2.98 10.02 -14.98
C LYS A 36 2.38 10.47 -13.67
N THR A 37 1.65 11.59 -13.71
CA THR A 37 0.89 12.08 -12.56
C THR A 37 -0.60 11.97 -12.85
N VAL A 38 -1.36 11.58 -11.83
CA VAL A 38 -2.82 11.56 -11.90
C VAL A 38 -3.34 12.63 -10.94
N GLU A 39 -3.99 13.65 -11.47
CA GLU A 39 -4.46 14.79 -10.68
C GLU A 39 -5.77 14.50 -9.95
N TYR A 40 -6.63 13.71 -10.56
CA TYR A 40 -7.92 13.35 -10.02
C TYR A 40 -8.28 11.92 -10.41
N TYR A 41 -8.67 11.12 -9.42
CA TYR A 41 -9.19 9.79 -9.69
C TYR A 41 -10.07 9.26 -8.56
N HIS A 42 -11.05 8.43 -8.95
CA HIS A 42 -11.74 7.50 -8.08
C HIS A 42 -11.49 6.10 -8.60
N MET A 43 -10.85 5.26 -7.79
CA MET A 43 -10.49 3.89 -8.17
C MET A 43 -11.04 2.87 -7.18
N ASN A 44 -11.61 1.80 -7.73
CA ASN A 44 -11.90 0.58 -6.98
C ASN A 44 -10.77 -0.41 -7.28
N ILE A 45 -9.96 -0.71 -6.28
CA ILE A 45 -8.77 -1.53 -6.43
C ILE A 45 -9.05 -2.96 -5.98
N GLY A 46 -8.72 -3.95 -6.83
CA GLY A 46 -8.97 -5.37 -6.60
C GLY A 46 -7.86 -6.11 -5.86
N PHE A 47 -6.96 -5.39 -5.19
CA PHE A 47 -5.84 -5.98 -4.47
C PHE A 47 -5.54 -5.21 -3.18
N TYR A 48 -4.72 -5.79 -2.32
CA TYR A 48 -4.29 -5.15 -1.07
C TYR A 48 -3.21 -4.11 -1.35
N SER A 49 -3.23 -3.03 -0.58
CA SER A 49 -2.17 -2.02 -0.60
C SER A 49 -1.79 -1.57 0.80
N LEU A 50 -0.50 -1.29 0.96
CA LEU A 50 0.06 -0.67 2.17
C LEU A 50 1.04 0.40 1.71
N PHE A 51 0.78 1.66 2.08
CA PHE A 51 1.64 2.78 1.73
C PHE A 51 2.16 3.49 2.98
N LEU A 52 3.45 3.76 2.97
CA LEU A 52 4.10 4.65 3.92
C LEU A 52 4.24 6.02 3.25
N LYS A 53 3.56 7.00 3.80
CA LYS A 53 3.57 8.38 3.33
C LYS A 53 4.55 9.20 4.18
N ASP A 54 5.55 9.76 3.54
CA ASP A 54 6.63 10.48 4.21
C ASP A 54 6.48 12.02 4.13
N ILE A 55 5.56 12.49 3.31
CA ILE A 55 5.26 13.91 3.17
C ILE A 55 3.76 14.14 3.25
N ASN A 56 3.38 15.31 3.74
CA ASN A 56 2.01 15.81 3.76
C ASN A 56 1.48 15.88 2.31
N CYS A 57 0.76 14.84 1.89
CA CYS A 57 0.27 14.68 0.52
C CYS A 57 -1.11 15.30 0.31
N GLY A 58 -1.59 16.08 1.27
CA GLY A 58 -2.93 16.61 1.22
C GLY A 58 -4.01 15.59 1.61
N ASP A 59 -5.25 16.02 1.49
CA ASP A 59 -6.38 15.23 1.93
C ASP A 59 -6.63 14.05 1.01
N LEU A 60 -6.48 12.84 1.53
CA LEU A 60 -6.85 11.63 0.83
C LEU A 60 -8.20 11.13 1.34
N LYS A 61 -9.09 10.86 0.41
CA LYS A 61 -10.43 10.36 0.75
C LYS A 61 -10.45 8.84 0.58
N TYR A 62 -10.66 8.14 1.70
CA TYR A 62 -10.90 6.69 1.70
C TYR A 62 -12.37 6.44 2.06
N GLY A 63 -13.12 5.91 1.10
CA GLY A 63 -14.54 5.76 1.30
C GLY A 63 -15.22 7.10 1.59
N ARG A 64 -15.80 7.24 2.78
CA ARG A 64 -16.47 8.48 3.23
C ARG A 64 -15.62 9.37 4.14
N ASN A 65 -14.42 8.91 4.50
CA ASN A 65 -13.57 9.62 5.45
C ASN A 65 -12.38 10.28 4.77
N TYR A 66 -11.99 11.45 5.27
CA TYR A 66 -10.76 12.14 4.89
C TYR A 66 -9.66 11.81 5.88
N TYR A 67 -8.46 11.54 5.36
CA TYR A 67 -7.28 11.34 6.19
C TYR A 67 -6.38 12.54 6.13
N ASP A 68 -5.96 12.98 7.31
CA ASP A 68 -4.91 13.96 7.47
C ASP A 68 -3.58 13.21 7.44
N TYR A 69 -2.85 13.35 6.33
CA TYR A 69 -1.54 12.71 6.18
C TYR A 69 -0.47 13.54 6.82
N GLN A 70 0.11 12.98 7.85
CA GLN A 70 1.35 13.47 8.41
C GLN A 70 2.52 12.60 7.94
N GLU A 71 3.73 13.15 8.02
CA GLU A 71 4.95 12.42 7.74
C GLU A 71 5.02 11.15 8.57
N GLY A 72 5.39 10.02 7.93
CA GLY A 72 5.47 8.73 8.60
C GLY A 72 4.13 8.04 8.85
N THR A 73 3.16 8.26 7.99
CA THR A 73 1.83 7.63 8.11
C THR A 73 1.72 6.39 7.22
N VAL A 74 1.26 5.27 7.80
CA VAL A 74 0.91 4.06 7.05
C VAL A 74 -0.59 4.03 6.80
N VAL A 75 -0.94 3.73 5.56
CA VAL A 75 -2.34 3.54 5.12
C VAL A 75 -2.47 2.21 4.42
N CYS A 76 -3.43 1.40 4.85
CA CYS A 76 -3.71 0.08 4.30
C CYS A 76 -5.09 0.04 3.68
N MET A 77 -5.21 -0.68 2.56
CA MET A 77 -6.49 -0.89 1.89
C MET A 77 -6.67 -2.33 1.47
N ALA A 78 -7.88 -2.81 1.64
CA ALA A 78 -8.30 -4.13 1.18
C ALA A 78 -8.94 -4.05 -0.22
N PRO A 79 -9.00 -5.18 -0.95
CA PRO A 79 -9.72 -5.24 -2.22
C PRO A 79 -11.17 -4.76 -2.09
N GLY A 80 -11.63 -4.02 -3.08
CA GLY A 80 -13.00 -3.51 -3.15
C GLY A 80 -13.21 -2.15 -2.51
N GLN A 81 -12.22 -1.60 -1.83
CA GLN A 81 -12.32 -0.24 -1.30
C GLN A 81 -12.09 0.79 -2.40
N VAL A 82 -12.80 1.91 -2.32
CA VAL A 82 -12.67 3.00 -3.30
C VAL A 82 -11.70 4.05 -2.77
N ILE A 83 -10.71 4.38 -3.58
CA ILE A 83 -9.75 5.46 -3.32
C ILE A 83 -10.11 6.65 -4.18
N GLY A 84 -10.17 7.85 -3.58
CA GLY A 84 -10.28 9.10 -4.31
C GLY A 84 -9.10 10.01 -4.03
N ILE A 85 -8.50 10.57 -5.08
CA ILE A 85 -7.48 11.62 -4.97
C ILE A 85 -7.88 12.80 -5.83
N ASP A 86 -7.79 13.99 -5.25
CA ASP A 86 -7.99 15.25 -5.95
C ASP A 86 -6.83 16.19 -5.63
N ASN A 87 -5.87 16.25 -6.55
CA ASN A 87 -4.69 17.12 -6.45
C ASN A 87 -4.77 18.35 -7.34
N ARG A 88 -5.93 18.63 -7.96
CA ARG A 88 -6.08 19.72 -8.94
C ARG A 88 -5.78 21.11 -8.37
N LYS A 89 -5.97 21.29 -7.06
CA LYS A 89 -5.81 22.59 -6.38
C LYS A 89 -4.49 22.76 -5.65
N LYS A 90 -3.61 21.77 -5.70
CA LYS A 90 -2.35 21.78 -4.96
C LYS A 90 -1.17 21.96 -5.89
N THR A 91 -0.15 22.68 -5.41
CA THR A 91 1.16 22.73 -6.08
C THR A 91 1.69 21.31 -6.19
N PRO A 92 2.15 20.87 -7.37
CA PRO A 92 2.68 19.52 -7.53
C PRO A 92 3.95 19.37 -6.69
N GLN A 93 3.80 18.84 -5.50
CA GLN A 93 4.93 18.35 -4.71
C GLN A 93 5.09 16.87 -5.00
N ARG A 94 6.33 16.47 -5.30
CA ARG A 94 6.64 15.04 -5.42
C ARG A 94 6.39 14.38 -4.07
N THR A 95 5.37 13.55 -4.02
CA THR A 95 5.08 12.77 -2.82
C THR A 95 6.14 11.70 -2.64
N LYS A 96 6.87 11.76 -1.54
CA LYS A 96 7.70 10.64 -1.10
C LYS A 96 6.78 9.61 -0.46
N SER A 97 6.37 8.66 -1.24
CA SER A 97 5.52 7.58 -0.78
C SER A 97 6.06 6.27 -1.34
N ILE A 98 6.22 5.30 -0.48
CA ILE A 98 6.63 3.95 -0.86
C ILE A 98 5.60 2.96 -0.33
N GLY A 99 5.29 1.94 -1.11
CA GLY A 99 4.30 0.97 -0.69
C GLY A 99 4.40 -0.37 -1.38
N VAL A 100 3.54 -1.26 -0.96
CA VAL A 100 3.43 -2.61 -1.50
C VAL A 100 2.00 -2.84 -1.97
N LEU A 101 1.88 -3.35 -3.19
CA LEU A 101 0.62 -3.87 -3.73
C LEU A 101 0.74 -5.39 -3.81
N PHE A 102 -0.27 -6.12 -3.36
CA PHE A 102 -0.30 -7.56 -3.54
C PHE A 102 -1.71 -8.08 -3.80
N HIS A 103 -1.82 -8.91 -4.81
CA HIS A 103 -3.09 -9.48 -5.24
C HIS A 103 -3.50 -10.64 -4.33
N PRO A 104 -4.80 -10.86 -4.08
CA PRO A 104 -5.28 -12.02 -3.31
C PRO A 104 -4.76 -13.37 -3.82
N ASP A 105 -4.57 -13.51 -5.13
CA ASP A 105 -4.05 -14.75 -5.73
C ASP A 105 -2.62 -15.09 -5.30
N LEU A 106 -1.83 -14.09 -4.91
CA LEU A 106 -0.48 -14.31 -4.40
C LEU A 106 -0.49 -15.08 -3.08
N ILE A 107 -1.42 -14.73 -2.20
CA ILE A 107 -1.46 -15.24 -0.82
C ILE A 107 -2.38 -16.45 -0.67
N ARG A 108 -3.14 -16.80 -1.70
CA ARG A 108 -4.04 -17.96 -1.67
C ARG A 108 -3.27 -19.23 -1.39
N GLY A 109 -3.72 -20.02 -0.41
CA GLY A 109 -3.05 -21.25 0.00
C GLY A 109 -1.83 -21.07 0.90
N THR A 110 -1.52 -19.85 1.32
CA THR A 110 -0.43 -19.54 2.25
C THR A 110 -0.97 -19.23 3.64
N SER A 111 -0.07 -19.23 4.65
CA SER A 111 -0.42 -18.82 6.01
C SER A 111 -0.95 -17.39 6.05
N LEU A 112 -0.36 -16.50 5.26
CA LEU A 112 -0.85 -15.13 5.15
C LEU A 112 -2.29 -15.08 4.61
N GLY A 113 -2.60 -15.87 3.58
CA GLY A 113 -3.95 -15.95 3.03
C GLY A 113 -4.97 -16.43 4.04
N GLN A 114 -4.60 -17.36 4.92
CA GLN A 114 -5.46 -17.84 6.00
C GLN A 114 -5.69 -16.78 7.08
N ASN A 115 -4.71 -15.94 7.34
CA ASN A 115 -4.70 -15.00 8.47
C ASN A 115 -4.98 -13.54 8.05
N ILE A 116 -5.14 -13.26 6.76
CA ILE A 116 -5.28 -11.88 6.27
C ILE A 116 -6.45 -11.12 6.94
N LYS A 117 -7.51 -11.81 7.29
CA LYS A 117 -8.68 -11.22 7.96
C LYS A 117 -8.41 -10.81 9.41
N ASN A 118 -7.34 -11.32 10.01
CA ASN A 118 -6.97 -10.99 11.38
C ASN A 118 -6.27 -9.61 11.48
N TYR A 119 -5.84 -9.04 10.36
CA TYR A 119 -5.27 -7.70 10.31
C TYR A 119 -6.41 -6.67 10.25
N SER A 120 -6.72 -6.07 11.40
CA SER A 120 -7.88 -5.18 11.57
C SER A 120 -7.82 -3.92 10.69
N PHE A 121 -6.61 -3.48 10.34
CA PHE A 121 -6.43 -2.28 9.52
C PHE A 121 -6.85 -2.47 8.05
N PHE A 122 -7.19 -3.69 7.62
CA PHE A 122 -7.81 -3.93 6.33
C PHE A 122 -9.35 -3.95 6.39
N SER A 123 -9.94 -3.82 7.57
CA SER A 123 -11.40 -3.80 7.69
C SER A 123 -11.97 -2.43 7.37
N TYR A 124 -13.20 -2.41 6.85
CA TYR A 124 -13.92 -1.17 6.56
C TYR A 124 -14.21 -0.32 7.80
N GLU A 125 -14.28 -0.96 8.95
CA GLU A 125 -14.65 -0.30 10.20
C GLU A 125 -13.48 0.44 10.85
N VAL A 126 -12.25 0.08 10.50
CA VAL A 126 -11.04 0.64 11.09
C VAL A 126 -10.24 1.35 10.01
N ASN A 127 -10.66 2.56 9.69
CA ASN A 127 -10.00 3.41 8.71
C ASN A 127 -9.08 4.43 9.38
N GLU A 128 -8.35 4.03 10.40
CA GLU A 128 -7.42 4.93 11.05
C GLU A 128 -6.03 4.82 10.44
N ALA A 129 -5.48 5.97 10.10
CA ALA A 129 -4.10 6.06 9.67
C ALA A 129 -3.17 5.74 10.85
N LEU A 130 -2.15 4.94 10.60
CA LEU A 130 -1.15 4.59 11.60
C LEU A 130 0.03 5.55 11.51
N HIS A 131 0.19 6.40 12.54
CA HIS A 131 1.33 7.32 12.62
C HIS A 131 2.51 6.63 13.29
N LEU A 132 3.64 6.60 12.60
CA LEU A 132 4.84 5.89 13.04
C LEU A 132 5.86 6.82 13.68
N SER A 133 6.58 6.31 14.67
CA SER A 133 7.84 6.92 15.13
C SER A 133 8.92 6.74 14.07
N GLU A 134 10.05 7.44 14.22
CA GLU A 134 11.20 7.31 13.30
C GLU A 134 11.73 5.88 13.27
N GLN A 135 11.82 5.21 14.42
CA GLN A 135 12.28 3.83 14.49
C GLN A 135 11.31 2.86 13.80
N GLU A 136 10.01 3.04 14.03
CA GLU A 136 8.97 2.23 13.38
C GLU A 136 8.98 2.42 11.88
N LYS A 137 9.18 3.66 11.42
CA LYS A 137 9.30 3.99 10.00
C LYS A 137 10.48 3.26 9.34
N GLU A 138 11.63 3.19 10.02
CA GLU A 138 12.78 2.42 9.54
C GLU A 138 12.46 0.93 9.40
N ILE A 139 11.77 0.34 10.37
CA ILE A 139 11.35 -1.06 10.32
C ILE A 139 10.45 -1.34 9.11
N VAL A 140 9.44 -0.50 8.90
CA VAL A 140 8.52 -0.62 7.76
C VAL A 140 9.27 -0.48 6.43
N THR A 141 10.13 0.51 6.33
CA THR A 141 10.95 0.75 5.14
C THR A 141 11.85 -0.45 4.83
N ASP A 142 12.49 -1.02 5.83
CA ASP A 142 13.35 -2.20 5.67
C ASP A 142 12.57 -3.41 5.15
N CYS A 143 11.36 -3.64 5.66
CA CYS A 143 10.50 -4.71 5.17
C CYS A 143 10.13 -4.51 3.69
N ILE A 144 9.79 -3.30 3.31
CA ILE A 144 9.46 -2.96 1.91
C ILE A 144 10.68 -3.17 1.01
N HIS A 145 11.86 -2.75 1.46
CA HIS A 145 13.11 -2.96 0.71
C HIS A 145 13.45 -4.43 0.49
N LYS A 146 13.19 -5.29 1.47
CA LYS A 146 13.38 -6.74 1.30
C LYS A 146 12.48 -7.33 0.23
N ILE A 147 11.24 -6.87 0.16
CA ILE A 147 10.33 -7.27 -0.92
C ILE A 147 10.87 -6.79 -2.28
N GLN A 148 11.34 -5.56 -2.35
CA GLN A 148 11.93 -5.00 -3.57
C GLN A 148 13.13 -5.81 -4.05
N ILE A 149 14.02 -6.21 -3.14
CA ILE A 149 15.19 -7.04 -3.47
C ILE A 149 14.74 -8.37 -4.11
N GLU A 150 13.71 -9.01 -3.56
CA GLU A 150 13.19 -10.24 -4.12
C GLU A 150 12.56 -10.04 -5.50
N LEU A 151 11.87 -8.92 -5.73
CA LEU A 151 11.29 -8.60 -7.03
C LEU A 151 12.35 -8.36 -8.11
N GLU A 152 13.49 -7.83 -7.72
CA GLU A 152 14.63 -7.59 -8.63
C GLU A 152 15.50 -8.84 -8.87
N HIS A 153 15.38 -9.82 -7.98
CA HIS A 153 16.07 -11.10 -8.12
C HIS A 153 15.43 -11.95 -9.22
N ALA A 154 16.24 -12.78 -9.90
CA ALA A 154 15.70 -13.75 -10.85
C ALA A 154 14.71 -14.69 -10.15
N ILE A 155 13.56 -14.93 -10.80
CA ILE A 155 12.50 -15.77 -10.22
C ILE A 155 13.01 -17.21 -10.08
N ASP A 156 12.89 -17.76 -8.87
CA ASP A 156 13.21 -19.15 -8.57
C ASP A 156 12.12 -19.77 -7.68
N LYS A 157 12.34 -21.02 -7.25
CA LYS A 157 11.37 -21.74 -6.41
C LYS A 157 11.14 -21.13 -5.03
N HIS A 158 12.02 -20.24 -4.58
CA HIS A 158 11.94 -19.58 -3.27
C HIS A 158 11.30 -18.21 -3.33
N SER A 159 11.18 -17.62 -4.51
CA SER A 159 10.75 -16.22 -4.70
C SER A 159 9.40 -15.94 -4.07
N LYS A 160 8.38 -16.74 -4.39
CA LYS A 160 7.03 -16.55 -3.86
C LYS A 160 7.00 -16.61 -2.32
N GLN A 161 7.66 -17.61 -1.75
CA GLN A 161 7.67 -17.80 -0.30
C GLN A 161 8.37 -16.65 0.42
N LEU A 162 9.50 -16.19 -0.10
CA LEU A 162 10.23 -15.07 0.50
C LEU A 162 9.45 -13.77 0.40
N ILE A 163 8.82 -13.51 -0.73
CA ILE A 163 7.96 -12.33 -0.92
C ILE A 163 6.80 -12.37 0.08
N VAL A 164 6.05 -13.47 0.14
CA VAL A 164 4.88 -13.60 1.01
C VAL A 164 5.27 -13.48 2.50
N ARG A 165 6.37 -14.11 2.91
CA ARG A 165 6.84 -14.00 4.30
C ARG A 165 7.28 -12.59 4.68
N ASN A 166 7.90 -11.86 3.76
CA ASN A 166 8.27 -10.47 4.01
C ASN A 166 7.03 -9.56 4.09
N ILE A 167 6.01 -9.82 3.28
CA ILE A 167 4.71 -9.13 3.41
C ILE A 167 4.08 -9.43 4.77
N GLU A 168 4.04 -10.70 5.17
CA GLU A 168 3.48 -11.11 6.46
C GLU A 168 4.22 -10.43 7.62
N LEU A 169 5.54 -10.41 7.57
CA LEU A 169 6.36 -9.72 8.57
C LEU A 169 6.03 -8.23 8.66
N LEU A 170 5.93 -7.57 7.51
CA LEU A 170 5.53 -6.16 7.43
C LEU A 170 4.17 -5.92 8.09
N LEU A 171 3.19 -6.76 7.78
CA LEU A 171 1.84 -6.65 8.34
C LEU A 171 1.84 -6.93 9.85
N ASP A 172 2.63 -7.89 10.31
CA ASP A 172 2.76 -8.19 11.74
C ASP A 172 3.36 -7.03 12.53
N TYR A 173 4.36 -6.35 11.99
CA TYR A 173 4.90 -5.13 12.60
C TYR A 173 3.85 -4.03 12.65
N CYS A 174 3.14 -3.79 11.58
CA CYS A 174 2.08 -2.78 11.54
C CYS A 174 0.97 -3.09 12.55
N MET A 175 0.61 -4.37 12.70
CA MET A 175 -0.37 -4.80 13.70
C MET A 175 0.10 -4.48 15.11
N ARG A 176 1.38 -4.79 15.44
CA ARG A 176 1.96 -4.45 16.74
C ARG A 176 1.91 -2.95 16.99
N PHE A 177 2.32 -2.15 16.03
CA PHE A 177 2.33 -0.69 16.19
C PHE A 177 0.92 -0.14 16.37
N TYR A 178 -0.04 -0.70 15.68
CA TYR A 178 -1.44 -0.33 15.78
C TYR A 178 -2.03 -0.67 17.16
N GLU A 179 -1.77 -1.87 17.66
CA GLU A 179 -2.23 -2.33 18.98
C GLU A 179 -1.57 -1.56 20.13
N ASP A 180 -0.29 -1.26 20.01
CA ASP A 180 0.44 -0.47 21.02
C ASP A 180 -0.19 0.91 21.23
N ARG A 181 -0.72 1.51 20.18
CA ARG A 181 -1.39 2.81 20.27
C ARG A 181 -2.78 2.73 20.89
N LYS A 182 -3.46 1.60 20.76
CA LYS A 182 -4.78 1.39 21.37
C LYS A 182 -4.72 1.09 22.86
N SER A 183 -3.61 0.59 23.36
CA SER A 183 -3.45 0.18 24.75
C SER A 183 -3.03 1.32 25.69
N THR A 184 -2.87 2.53 25.17
CA THR A 184 -2.56 3.73 25.96
C THR A 184 -3.79 4.61 26.19
#